data_3ca61449656ac868d3edff803a6f2ddb
#
_entry.id   3ca61449656ac868d3edff803a6f2ddb
#
_cell.length_a   1.000
_cell.length_b   1.000
_cell.length_c   1.000
_cell.angle_alpha   90.00
_cell.angle_beta   90.00
_cell.angle_gamma   90.00
#
_symmetry.space_group_name_H-M   'P 1'
#
loop_
_entity.id
_entity.type
_entity.pdbx_description
1 polymer ?
#
loop_
_entity_poly.entity_id
_entity_poly.type
_entity_poly.pdbx_seq_one_letter_code
_entity_poly.pdbx_strand_id
1 'polypeptide(L)'
;MSFSLYPKLALGGMRKNARLYVPYLLTSAGMVMMTYILAFLAFSPLTTVATGTSGTAMILNLGIFVVAGFAALFLFYTNSFLIRRREREFGLYSVLGMGKFNLALILLFEALFTAAISLVAGLLGGMLFSKIAEVGLLRLIGADFTYKLTVSPSALVFTVTIYLIIFGLILLRSVSRVGFRSAADLTKSENVGEKPPKGNIFLGIAGVLLLGFAYWLAVTIKDPVAALTLFFFAVLMVIAATYMIFISGSVVFCRLLQKNKGYYYNKRHFVSVSSMVYRMKRNGAGLASICILATMVLVMISSTTCLYFGLEDSLRSIYPREINATAYFESLDDMSEEATDRLRAAAENTLTKEGYTGQNFLEWRRASCSASLNGMSVSTKGEDGQWIQLIFVPLSDYNTAMGTNETLSDGETLVYSYRTDFSGTA
;
A
#
# COMPACT_ATOMS: atom_id res chain seq x y z
N MET A 1 -37.14 -4.24 -31.24
CA MET A 1 -37.03 -4.99 -29.97
C MET A 1 -37.45 -4.09 -28.84
N SER A 2 -38.26 -4.58 -27.89
CA SER A 2 -38.70 -3.80 -26.73
C SER A 2 -37.47 -3.53 -25.82
N PHE A 3 -37.29 -2.28 -25.36
CA PHE A 3 -36.19 -1.86 -24.52
C PHE A 3 -36.09 -2.68 -23.20
N SER A 4 -37.23 -3.15 -22.70
CA SER A 4 -37.32 -4.00 -21.49
C SER A 4 -36.70 -5.43 -21.64
N LEU A 5 -36.38 -5.84 -22.87
CA LEU A 5 -35.77 -7.15 -23.13
C LEU A 5 -34.29 -7.21 -22.70
N TYR A 6 -33.54 -6.10 -22.88
CA TYR A 6 -32.11 -6.07 -22.59
C TYR A 6 -31.77 -6.29 -21.12
N PRO A 7 -32.41 -5.61 -20.13
CA PRO A 7 -32.22 -5.90 -18.71
C PRO A 7 -32.58 -7.33 -18.34
N LYS A 8 -33.65 -7.89 -18.92
CA LYS A 8 -34.07 -9.28 -18.66
C LYS A 8 -33.02 -10.29 -19.19
N LEU A 9 -32.48 -10.06 -20.38
CA LEU A 9 -31.42 -10.90 -20.95
C LEU A 9 -30.13 -10.77 -20.14
N ALA A 10 -29.74 -9.57 -19.71
CA ALA A 10 -28.60 -9.34 -18.87
C ALA A 10 -28.71 -10.10 -17.54
N LEU A 11 -29.84 -9.93 -16.83
CA LEU A 11 -30.08 -10.60 -15.54
C LEU A 11 -30.18 -12.13 -15.71
N GLY A 12 -30.86 -12.59 -16.77
CA GLY A 12 -30.94 -14.01 -17.12
C GLY A 12 -29.58 -14.61 -17.42
N GLY A 13 -28.72 -13.89 -18.17
CA GLY A 13 -27.34 -14.28 -18.47
C GLY A 13 -26.48 -14.36 -17.21
N MET A 14 -26.58 -13.38 -16.30
CA MET A 14 -25.88 -13.39 -15.01
C MET A 14 -26.32 -14.57 -14.14
N ARG A 15 -27.63 -14.82 -14.04
CA ARG A 15 -28.20 -15.92 -13.26
C ARG A 15 -27.81 -17.29 -13.79
N LYS A 16 -27.84 -17.47 -15.12
CA LYS A 16 -27.41 -18.71 -15.79
C LYS A 16 -25.93 -19.00 -15.56
N ASN A 17 -25.11 -17.96 -15.52
CA ASN A 17 -23.66 -18.04 -15.30
C ASN A 17 -23.26 -17.68 -13.86
N ALA A 18 -24.11 -17.91 -12.87
CA ALA A 18 -23.89 -17.52 -11.47
C ALA A 18 -22.55 -18.03 -10.91
N ARG A 19 -22.09 -19.21 -11.31
CA ARG A 19 -20.79 -19.78 -10.91
C ARG A 19 -19.59 -18.89 -11.29
N LEU A 20 -19.74 -18.02 -12.29
CA LEU A 20 -18.71 -17.07 -12.72
C LEU A 20 -18.95 -15.67 -12.14
N TYR A 21 -20.24 -15.26 -12.06
CA TYR A 21 -20.61 -13.93 -11.57
C TYR A 21 -20.52 -13.80 -10.06
N VAL A 22 -20.88 -14.83 -9.28
CA VAL A 22 -20.83 -14.73 -7.81
C VAL A 22 -19.41 -14.46 -7.29
N PRO A 23 -18.36 -15.19 -7.70
CA PRO A 23 -16.99 -14.84 -7.29
C PRO A 23 -16.57 -13.44 -7.76
N TYR A 24 -16.97 -13.02 -8.96
CA TYR A 24 -16.68 -11.68 -9.46
C TYR A 24 -17.35 -10.59 -8.64
N LEU A 25 -18.64 -10.75 -8.29
CA LEU A 25 -19.38 -9.82 -7.43
C LEU A 25 -18.81 -9.76 -6.02
N LEU A 26 -18.46 -10.92 -5.46
CA LEU A 26 -17.87 -11.00 -4.11
C LEU A 26 -16.52 -10.28 -4.05
N THR A 27 -15.66 -10.51 -5.03
CA THR A 27 -14.35 -9.85 -5.07
C THR A 27 -14.47 -8.36 -5.35
N SER A 28 -15.36 -7.94 -6.24
CA SER A 28 -15.58 -6.51 -6.50
C SER A 28 -16.19 -5.80 -5.29
N ALA A 29 -17.14 -6.42 -4.59
CA ALA A 29 -17.68 -5.87 -3.33
C ALA A 29 -16.59 -5.81 -2.24
N GLY A 30 -15.74 -6.83 -2.14
CA GLY A 30 -14.60 -6.82 -1.21
C GLY A 30 -13.60 -5.69 -1.51
N MET A 31 -13.29 -5.43 -2.78
CA MET A 31 -12.41 -4.32 -3.15
C MET A 31 -13.04 -2.95 -2.85
N VAL A 32 -14.34 -2.76 -3.13
CA VAL A 32 -15.08 -1.55 -2.74
C VAL A 32 -15.05 -1.37 -1.23
N MET A 33 -15.31 -2.43 -0.45
CA MET A 33 -15.29 -2.43 1.00
C MET A 33 -13.93 -1.98 1.54
N MET A 34 -12.84 -2.57 1.07
CA MET A 34 -11.48 -2.23 1.50
C MET A 34 -11.12 -0.78 1.18
N THR A 35 -11.45 -0.31 -0.02
CA THR A 35 -11.21 1.09 -0.42
C THR A 35 -12.00 2.05 0.44
N TYR A 36 -13.28 1.74 0.75
CA TYR A 36 -14.09 2.58 1.63
C TYR A 36 -13.52 2.64 3.05
N ILE A 37 -13.10 1.51 3.63
CA ILE A 37 -12.50 1.47 4.97
C ILE A 37 -11.24 2.36 5.02
N LEU A 38 -10.34 2.24 4.04
CA LEU A 38 -9.14 3.07 3.97
C LEU A 38 -9.47 4.55 3.78
N ALA A 39 -10.42 4.87 2.91
CA ALA A 39 -10.87 6.24 2.70
C ALA A 39 -11.55 6.82 3.95
N PHE A 40 -12.33 6.02 4.66
CA PHE A 40 -12.94 6.41 5.92
C PHE A 40 -11.86 6.76 6.96
N LEU A 41 -10.85 5.92 7.14
CA LEU A 41 -9.74 6.17 8.06
C LEU A 41 -8.92 7.41 7.65
N ALA A 42 -8.66 7.59 6.35
CA ALA A 42 -7.87 8.72 5.85
C ALA A 42 -8.58 10.08 6.01
N PHE A 43 -9.91 10.09 5.88
CA PHE A 43 -10.72 11.32 5.97
C PHE A 43 -11.36 11.52 7.34
N SER A 44 -11.12 10.63 8.31
CA SER A 44 -11.64 10.77 9.67
C SER A 44 -10.86 11.85 10.44
N PRO A 45 -11.56 12.86 11.00
CA PRO A 45 -10.89 13.87 11.84
C PRO A 45 -10.23 13.27 13.08
N LEU A 46 -10.76 12.16 13.59
CA LEU A 46 -10.24 11.48 14.78
C LEU A 46 -8.84 10.93 14.55
N THR A 47 -8.55 10.39 13.35
CA THR A 47 -7.21 9.89 13.04
C THR A 47 -6.18 11.01 12.92
N THR A 48 -6.55 12.17 12.39
CA THR A 48 -5.65 13.33 12.30
C THR A 48 -5.36 13.97 13.65
N VAL A 49 -6.36 14.04 14.54
CA VAL A 49 -6.20 14.57 15.89
C VAL A 49 -5.43 13.61 16.79
N ALA A 50 -5.75 12.32 16.76
CA ALA A 50 -5.11 11.32 17.61
C ALA A 50 -3.64 11.08 17.26
N THR A 51 -3.26 11.20 15.99
CA THR A 51 -1.87 10.99 15.55
C THR A 51 -1.02 12.26 15.63
N GLY A 52 -1.64 13.43 15.82
CA GLY A 52 -0.93 14.73 15.92
C GLY A 52 -0.11 15.10 14.68
N THR A 53 -0.11 14.27 13.64
CA THR A 53 0.71 14.44 12.44
C THR A 53 -0.10 14.26 11.16
N SER A 54 0.13 15.13 10.20
CA SER A 54 -0.37 15.00 8.84
C SER A 54 0.20 13.74 8.12
N GLY A 55 1.24 13.13 8.67
CA GLY A 55 1.92 11.97 8.09
C GLY A 55 1.05 10.73 7.97
N THR A 56 0.25 10.41 8.99
CA THR A 56 -0.64 9.23 8.95
C THR A 56 -1.72 9.37 7.88
N ALA A 57 -2.32 10.55 7.73
CA ALA A 57 -3.29 10.80 6.67
C ALA A 57 -2.64 10.69 5.27
N MET A 58 -1.40 11.15 5.12
CA MET A 58 -0.64 11.01 3.87
C MET A 58 -0.40 9.54 3.51
N ILE A 59 0.02 8.72 4.48
CA ILE A 59 0.24 7.27 4.30
C ILE A 59 -1.04 6.57 3.88
N LEU A 60 -2.16 6.84 4.57
CA LEU A 60 -3.46 6.27 4.25
C LEU A 60 -3.93 6.67 2.84
N ASN A 61 -3.77 7.93 2.45
CA ASN A 61 -4.10 8.40 1.11
C ASN A 61 -3.27 7.68 0.03
N LEU A 62 -1.96 7.54 0.23
CA LEU A 62 -1.11 6.77 -0.69
C LEU A 62 -1.54 5.30 -0.75
N GLY A 63 -1.92 4.71 0.40
CA GLY A 63 -2.48 3.36 0.47
C GLY A 63 -3.75 3.19 -0.36
N ILE A 64 -4.64 4.18 -0.37
CA ILE A 64 -5.85 4.17 -1.19
C ILE A 64 -5.51 4.06 -2.68
N PHE A 65 -4.51 4.83 -3.18
CA PHE A 65 -4.10 4.76 -4.58
C PHE A 65 -3.56 3.38 -4.96
N VAL A 66 -2.78 2.73 -4.08
CA VAL A 66 -2.28 1.37 -4.31
C VAL A 66 -3.43 0.37 -4.38
N VAL A 67 -4.35 0.42 -3.41
CA VAL A 67 -5.50 -0.49 -3.37
C VAL A 67 -6.42 -0.27 -4.57
N ALA A 68 -6.71 0.98 -4.94
CA ALA A 68 -7.51 1.31 -6.10
C ALA A 68 -6.84 0.88 -7.41
N GLY A 69 -5.54 1.09 -7.55
CA GLY A 69 -4.74 0.63 -8.71
C GLY A 69 -4.75 -0.90 -8.84
N PHE A 70 -4.55 -1.60 -7.72
CA PHE A 70 -4.64 -3.07 -7.70
C PHE A 70 -6.06 -3.55 -8.02
N ALA A 71 -7.09 -2.94 -7.42
CA ALA A 71 -8.49 -3.27 -7.70
C ALA A 71 -8.82 -3.10 -9.18
N ALA A 72 -8.38 -2.01 -9.80
CA ALA A 72 -8.57 -1.78 -11.22
C ALA A 72 -7.95 -2.92 -12.04
N LEU A 73 -6.67 -3.24 -11.85
CA LEU A 73 -5.97 -4.32 -12.56
C LEU A 73 -6.67 -5.66 -12.36
N PHE A 74 -7.03 -5.98 -11.14
CA PHE A 74 -7.67 -7.25 -10.78
C PHE A 74 -9.07 -7.37 -11.40
N LEU A 75 -9.91 -6.34 -11.30
CA LEU A 75 -11.25 -6.33 -11.87
C LEU A 75 -11.23 -6.35 -13.41
N PHE A 76 -10.29 -5.62 -14.03
CA PHE A 76 -10.08 -5.71 -15.48
C PHE A 76 -9.72 -7.12 -15.94
N TYR A 77 -8.84 -7.80 -15.21
CA TYR A 77 -8.48 -9.18 -15.50
C TYR A 77 -9.67 -10.13 -15.34
N THR A 78 -10.35 -10.06 -14.19
CA THR A 78 -11.46 -10.95 -13.84
C THR A 78 -12.63 -10.76 -14.81
N ASN A 79 -12.98 -9.51 -15.13
CA ASN A 79 -14.00 -9.22 -16.13
C ASN A 79 -13.59 -9.74 -17.54
N SER A 80 -12.32 -9.56 -17.93
CA SER A 80 -11.83 -10.08 -19.21
C SER A 80 -11.95 -11.61 -19.29
N PHE A 81 -11.73 -12.31 -18.17
CA PHE A 81 -11.95 -13.75 -18.09
C PHE A 81 -13.42 -14.10 -18.21
N LEU A 82 -14.30 -13.38 -17.53
CA LEU A 82 -15.75 -13.56 -17.55
C LEU A 82 -16.30 -13.37 -18.97
N ILE A 83 -15.94 -12.29 -19.66
CA ILE A 83 -16.36 -12.01 -21.03
C ILE A 83 -15.89 -13.12 -21.99
N ARG A 84 -14.63 -13.59 -21.87
CA ARG A 84 -14.11 -14.69 -22.71
C ARG A 84 -14.93 -15.96 -22.59
N ARG A 85 -15.37 -16.30 -21.39
CA ARG A 85 -16.20 -17.50 -21.15
C ARG A 85 -17.57 -17.41 -21.79
N ARG A 86 -18.05 -16.18 -22.03
CA ARG A 86 -19.37 -15.90 -22.61
C ARG A 86 -19.33 -15.49 -24.09
N GLU A 87 -18.16 -15.42 -24.70
CA GLU A 87 -18.01 -15.06 -26.12
C GLU A 87 -18.91 -15.92 -27.02
N ARG A 88 -19.08 -17.20 -26.70
CA ARG A 88 -19.98 -18.11 -27.43
C ARG A 88 -21.46 -17.74 -27.32
N GLU A 89 -21.93 -17.30 -26.15
CA GLU A 89 -23.30 -16.82 -25.96
C GLU A 89 -23.55 -15.58 -26.82
N PHE A 90 -22.61 -14.64 -26.83
CA PHE A 90 -22.69 -13.42 -27.67
C PHE A 90 -22.65 -13.77 -29.16
N GLY A 91 -21.85 -14.77 -29.53
CA GLY A 91 -21.83 -15.29 -30.90
C GLY A 91 -23.17 -15.87 -31.31
N LEU A 92 -23.84 -16.66 -30.49
CA LEU A 92 -25.18 -17.17 -30.73
C LEU A 92 -26.22 -16.09 -30.89
N TYR A 93 -26.20 -15.05 -30.01
CA TYR A 93 -27.09 -13.88 -30.15
C TYR A 93 -26.88 -13.18 -31.49
N SER A 94 -25.64 -13.07 -31.94
CA SER A 94 -25.30 -12.43 -33.21
C SER A 94 -25.80 -13.26 -34.40
N VAL A 95 -25.71 -14.61 -34.34
CA VAL A 95 -26.24 -15.52 -35.37
C VAL A 95 -27.78 -15.48 -35.43
N LEU A 96 -28.44 -15.25 -34.27
CA LEU A 96 -29.88 -15.08 -34.16
C LEU A 96 -30.36 -13.69 -34.64
N GLY A 97 -29.48 -12.86 -35.20
CA GLY A 97 -29.81 -11.58 -35.80
C GLY A 97 -29.67 -10.39 -34.86
N MET A 98 -29.07 -10.54 -33.65
CA MET A 98 -28.79 -9.38 -32.79
C MET A 98 -27.60 -8.60 -33.32
N GLY A 99 -27.83 -7.32 -33.63
CA GLY A 99 -26.77 -6.39 -34.02
C GLY A 99 -25.80 -6.07 -32.89
N LYS A 100 -24.62 -5.57 -33.23
CA LYS A 100 -23.55 -5.21 -32.26
C LYS A 100 -24.00 -4.21 -31.22
N PHE A 101 -24.87 -3.26 -31.59
CA PHE A 101 -25.45 -2.26 -30.67
C PHE A 101 -26.31 -2.94 -29.59
N ASN A 102 -27.11 -3.92 -29.97
CA ASN A 102 -27.97 -4.67 -29.05
C ASN A 102 -27.13 -5.49 -28.05
N LEU A 103 -26.03 -6.07 -28.52
CA LEU A 103 -25.05 -6.75 -27.64
C LEU A 103 -24.37 -5.77 -26.67
N ALA A 104 -24.03 -4.56 -27.14
CA ALA A 104 -23.46 -3.52 -26.28
C ALA A 104 -24.45 -3.08 -25.19
N LEU A 105 -25.77 -3.01 -25.49
CA LEU A 105 -26.80 -2.70 -24.50
C LEU A 105 -26.92 -3.81 -23.44
N ILE A 106 -26.83 -5.09 -23.82
CA ILE A 106 -26.82 -6.19 -22.84
C ILE A 106 -25.62 -6.06 -21.91
N LEU A 107 -24.40 -5.80 -22.46
CA LEU A 107 -23.20 -5.59 -21.68
C LEU A 107 -23.29 -4.35 -20.77
N LEU A 108 -23.94 -3.28 -21.23
CA LEU A 108 -24.20 -2.10 -20.43
C LEU A 108 -25.05 -2.44 -19.20
N PHE A 109 -26.19 -3.14 -19.38
CA PHE A 109 -27.04 -3.52 -18.27
C PHE A 109 -26.34 -4.51 -17.31
N GLU A 110 -25.55 -5.44 -17.82
CA GLU A 110 -24.74 -6.33 -16.99
C GLU A 110 -23.71 -5.54 -16.15
N ALA A 111 -23.02 -4.58 -16.76
CA ALA A 111 -22.08 -3.72 -16.05
C ALA A 111 -22.78 -2.84 -15.00
N LEU A 112 -23.97 -2.30 -15.31
CA LEU A 112 -24.78 -1.54 -14.35
C LEU A 112 -25.21 -2.40 -13.17
N PHE A 113 -25.72 -3.61 -13.40
CA PHE A 113 -26.10 -4.52 -12.31
C PHE A 113 -24.91 -4.94 -11.47
N THR A 114 -23.77 -5.28 -12.10
CA THR A 114 -22.56 -5.65 -11.35
C THR A 114 -22.03 -4.48 -10.53
N ALA A 115 -21.98 -3.27 -11.10
CA ALA A 115 -21.57 -2.07 -10.40
C ALA A 115 -22.52 -1.75 -9.22
N ALA A 116 -23.83 -1.77 -9.46
CA ALA A 116 -24.82 -1.49 -8.41
C ALA A 116 -24.72 -2.50 -7.25
N ILE A 117 -24.70 -3.79 -7.55
CA ILE A 117 -24.61 -4.84 -6.51
C ILE A 117 -23.28 -4.73 -5.76
N SER A 118 -22.16 -4.55 -6.47
CA SER A 118 -20.83 -4.47 -5.85
C SER A 118 -20.67 -3.21 -5.00
N LEU A 119 -21.18 -2.06 -5.47
CA LEU A 119 -21.17 -0.81 -4.71
C LEU A 119 -22.03 -0.90 -3.47
N VAL A 120 -23.29 -1.36 -3.60
CA VAL A 120 -24.19 -1.47 -2.45
C VAL A 120 -23.64 -2.45 -1.41
N ALA A 121 -23.28 -3.67 -1.82
CA ALA A 121 -22.75 -4.68 -0.91
C ALA A 121 -21.40 -4.25 -0.30
N GLY A 122 -20.50 -3.67 -1.11
CA GLY A 122 -19.19 -3.21 -0.66
C GLY A 122 -19.27 -2.02 0.29
N LEU A 123 -20.13 -1.03 0.02
CA LEU A 123 -20.32 0.13 0.89
C LEU A 123 -21.00 -0.26 2.20
N LEU A 124 -22.04 -1.11 2.16
CA LEU A 124 -22.70 -1.60 3.39
C LEU A 124 -21.69 -2.38 4.27
N GLY A 125 -20.93 -3.30 3.66
CA GLY A 125 -19.85 -4.00 4.36
C GLY A 125 -18.79 -3.02 4.87
N GLY A 126 -18.36 -2.06 4.02
CA GLY A 126 -17.38 -1.05 4.38
C GLY A 126 -17.81 -0.18 5.56
N MET A 127 -19.05 0.29 5.58
CA MET A 127 -19.61 1.05 6.71
C MET A 127 -19.65 0.23 8.01
N LEU A 128 -19.98 -1.06 7.92
CA LEU A 128 -19.99 -1.95 9.08
C LEU A 128 -18.60 -2.17 9.65
N PHE A 129 -17.61 -2.48 8.78
CA PHE A 129 -16.25 -2.80 9.20
C PHE A 129 -15.36 -1.57 9.42
N SER A 130 -15.71 -0.40 8.87
CA SER A 130 -14.91 0.82 9.05
C SER A 130 -14.79 1.23 10.52
N LYS A 131 -15.86 1.06 11.30
CA LYS A 131 -15.83 1.37 12.73
C LYS A 131 -14.95 0.42 13.52
N ILE A 132 -14.95 -0.86 13.16
CA ILE A 132 -14.04 -1.86 13.77
C ILE A 132 -12.59 -1.50 13.47
N ALA A 133 -12.30 -1.10 12.23
CA ALA A 133 -10.96 -0.67 11.82
C ALA A 133 -10.52 0.62 12.54
N GLU A 134 -11.42 1.59 12.72
CA GLU A 134 -11.15 2.84 13.44
C GLU A 134 -10.84 2.56 14.93
N VAL A 135 -11.67 1.78 15.60
CA VAL A 135 -11.45 1.39 17.00
C VAL A 135 -10.14 0.61 17.15
N GLY A 136 -9.85 -0.29 16.20
CA GLY A 136 -8.57 -1.02 16.18
C GLY A 136 -7.37 -0.08 16.06
N LEU A 137 -7.43 0.89 15.14
CA LEU A 137 -6.37 1.87 14.95
C LEU A 137 -6.19 2.77 16.18
N LEU A 138 -7.28 3.30 16.75
CA LEU A 138 -7.22 4.17 17.93
C LEU A 138 -6.67 3.44 19.16
N ARG A 139 -7.05 2.17 19.36
CA ARG A 139 -6.46 1.33 20.42
C ARG A 139 -4.96 1.12 20.26
N LEU A 140 -4.48 0.91 19.03
CA LEU A 140 -3.04 0.75 18.76
C LEU A 140 -2.26 2.04 19.07
N ILE A 141 -2.90 3.21 18.91
CA ILE A 141 -2.27 4.52 19.18
C ILE A 141 -2.45 4.92 20.65
N GLY A 142 -3.27 4.23 21.43
CA GLY A 142 -3.57 4.59 22.83
C GLY A 142 -4.50 5.80 22.98
N ALA A 143 -5.28 6.13 21.94
CA ALA A 143 -6.19 7.26 21.95
C ALA A 143 -7.58 6.87 22.44
N ASP A 144 -8.27 7.83 23.08
CA ASP A 144 -9.67 7.64 23.49
C ASP A 144 -10.59 7.51 22.28
N PHE A 145 -11.54 6.61 22.35
CA PHE A 145 -12.46 6.33 21.25
C PHE A 145 -13.92 6.42 21.67
N THR A 146 -14.74 6.93 20.76
CA THR A 146 -16.20 7.02 20.98
C THR A 146 -16.92 6.00 20.11
N TYR A 147 -17.84 5.23 20.72
CA TYR A 147 -18.62 4.20 20.03
C TYR A 147 -19.78 4.75 19.18
N LYS A 148 -19.61 5.88 18.48
CA LYS A 148 -20.64 6.39 17.58
C LYS A 148 -20.39 5.88 16.16
N LEU A 149 -21.40 5.29 15.53
CA LEU A 149 -21.36 4.91 14.13
C LEU A 149 -21.40 6.21 13.30
N THR A 150 -20.28 6.58 12.73
CA THR A 150 -20.17 7.76 11.89
C THR A 150 -19.99 7.32 10.43
N VAL A 151 -20.73 7.92 9.53
CA VAL A 151 -20.56 7.74 8.08
C VAL A 151 -19.82 8.96 7.57
N SER A 152 -18.73 8.76 6.83
CA SER A 152 -18.01 9.84 6.18
C SER A 152 -18.55 10.06 4.76
N PRO A 153 -19.27 11.16 4.49
CA PRO A 153 -19.77 11.44 3.15
C PRO A 153 -18.65 11.58 2.12
N SER A 154 -17.51 12.16 2.52
CA SER A 154 -16.35 12.32 1.65
C SER A 154 -15.75 10.98 1.23
N ALA A 155 -15.60 10.02 2.15
CA ALA A 155 -15.14 8.67 1.85
C ALA A 155 -16.12 7.93 0.92
N LEU A 156 -17.43 8.12 1.13
CA LEU A 156 -18.47 7.53 0.29
C LEU A 156 -18.39 8.05 -1.14
N VAL A 157 -18.43 9.38 -1.31
CA VAL A 157 -18.35 10.02 -2.64
C VAL A 157 -17.06 9.64 -3.36
N PHE A 158 -15.94 9.65 -2.67
CA PHE A 158 -14.65 9.27 -3.22
C PHE A 158 -14.64 7.81 -3.72
N THR A 159 -15.10 6.87 -2.90
CA THR A 159 -15.15 5.44 -3.25
C THR A 159 -16.09 5.20 -4.43
N VAL A 160 -17.29 5.77 -4.40
CA VAL A 160 -18.26 5.63 -5.49
C VAL A 160 -17.67 6.17 -6.80
N THR A 161 -17.05 7.34 -6.77
CA THR A 161 -16.47 7.99 -7.97
C THR A 161 -15.38 7.11 -8.58
N ILE A 162 -14.43 6.61 -7.79
CA ILE A 162 -13.35 5.74 -8.28
C ILE A 162 -13.93 4.48 -8.92
N TYR A 163 -14.88 3.81 -8.27
CA TYR A 163 -15.42 2.55 -8.79
C TYR A 163 -16.33 2.75 -9.98
N LEU A 164 -17.05 3.87 -10.08
CA LEU A 164 -17.77 4.23 -11.31
C LEU A 164 -16.80 4.41 -12.49
N ILE A 165 -15.65 5.03 -12.27
CA ILE A 165 -14.60 5.16 -13.29
C ILE A 165 -14.07 3.77 -13.68
N ILE A 166 -13.74 2.92 -12.71
CA ILE A 166 -13.23 1.56 -12.98
C ILE A 166 -14.25 0.74 -13.75
N PHE A 167 -15.51 0.69 -13.32
CA PHE A 167 -16.56 -0.06 -14.01
C PHE A 167 -16.87 0.53 -15.38
N GLY A 168 -16.81 1.84 -15.54
CA GLY A 168 -16.94 2.53 -16.83
C GLY A 168 -15.85 2.11 -17.82
N LEU A 169 -14.60 2.10 -17.39
CA LEU A 169 -13.46 1.64 -18.19
C LEU A 169 -13.58 0.15 -18.54
N ILE A 170 -14.03 -0.67 -17.60
CA ILE A 170 -14.28 -2.10 -17.82
C ILE A 170 -15.38 -2.30 -18.87
N LEU A 171 -16.46 -1.52 -18.79
CA LEU A 171 -17.54 -1.54 -19.78
C LEU A 171 -17.02 -1.18 -21.18
N LEU A 172 -16.31 -0.06 -21.31
CA LEU A 172 -15.72 0.38 -22.59
C LEU A 172 -14.85 -0.71 -23.20
N ARG A 173 -14.00 -1.37 -22.41
CA ARG A 173 -13.18 -2.49 -22.87
C ARG A 173 -14.01 -3.69 -23.29
N SER A 174 -15.07 -4.02 -22.56
CA SER A 174 -15.95 -5.16 -22.87
C SER A 174 -16.73 -4.94 -24.14
N VAL A 175 -17.30 -3.76 -24.32
CA VAL A 175 -18.00 -3.37 -25.54
C VAL A 175 -17.08 -3.35 -26.76
N SER A 176 -15.88 -2.75 -26.62
CA SER A 176 -14.87 -2.76 -27.68
C SER A 176 -14.50 -4.17 -28.09
N ARG A 177 -14.29 -5.06 -27.13
CA ARG A 177 -13.90 -6.45 -27.40
C ARG A 177 -14.95 -7.23 -28.18
N VAL A 178 -16.22 -7.09 -27.83
CA VAL A 178 -17.35 -7.75 -28.53
C VAL A 178 -17.67 -7.05 -29.85
N GLY A 179 -17.59 -5.72 -29.88
CA GLY A 179 -17.91 -4.93 -31.06
C GLY A 179 -16.95 -5.11 -32.24
N PHE A 180 -15.64 -5.32 -31.98
CA PHE A 180 -14.64 -5.49 -33.05
C PHE A 180 -14.53 -6.92 -33.59
N ARG A 181 -15.19 -7.92 -32.98
CA ARG A 181 -15.17 -9.31 -33.44
C ARG A 181 -16.33 -9.63 -34.37
N SER A 182 -16.09 -10.53 -35.34
CA SER A 182 -17.17 -11.06 -36.17
C SER A 182 -17.98 -12.13 -35.44
N ALA A 183 -19.25 -12.35 -35.83
CA ALA A 183 -20.09 -13.41 -35.26
C ALA A 183 -19.45 -14.81 -35.40
N ALA A 184 -18.78 -15.05 -36.55
CA ALA A 184 -18.04 -16.28 -36.78
C ALA A 184 -16.85 -16.48 -35.86
N ASP A 185 -16.12 -15.40 -35.53
CA ASP A 185 -14.98 -15.43 -34.59
C ASP A 185 -15.43 -15.70 -33.16
N LEU A 186 -16.58 -15.13 -32.76
CA LEU A 186 -17.17 -15.33 -31.44
C LEU A 186 -17.66 -16.77 -31.24
N THR A 187 -18.25 -17.42 -32.28
CA THR A 187 -18.73 -18.79 -32.21
C THR A 187 -17.61 -19.82 -32.26
N LYS A 188 -16.53 -19.54 -33.00
CA LYS A 188 -15.39 -20.45 -33.16
C LYS A 188 -14.38 -20.38 -32.02
N SER A 189 -14.54 -19.43 -31.10
CA SER A 189 -13.51 -19.12 -30.06
C SER A 189 -13.14 -20.30 -29.16
N GLU A 190 -14.00 -21.32 -29.02
CA GLU A 190 -13.73 -22.52 -28.22
C GLU A 190 -13.08 -23.67 -29.01
N ASN A 191 -13.34 -23.77 -30.32
CA ASN A 191 -12.92 -24.88 -31.16
C ASN A 191 -11.66 -24.64 -31.99
N VAL A 192 -11.22 -23.37 -32.08
CA VAL A 192 -9.93 -23.06 -32.70
C VAL A 192 -8.85 -23.40 -31.69
N GLY A 193 -8.12 -24.49 -31.91
CA GLY A 193 -6.95 -24.87 -31.11
C GLY A 193 -6.09 -23.61 -30.88
N GLU A 194 -5.84 -23.30 -29.61
CA GLU A 194 -5.04 -22.11 -29.26
C GLU A 194 -3.72 -22.19 -30.02
N LYS A 195 -3.46 -21.19 -30.88
CA LYS A 195 -2.13 -21.05 -31.50
C LYS A 195 -1.10 -20.99 -30.35
N PRO A 196 0.03 -21.71 -30.49
CA PRO A 196 1.05 -21.73 -29.44
C PRO A 196 1.39 -20.31 -29.05
N PRO A 197 1.32 -19.96 -27.76
CA PRO A 197 1.48 -18.58 -27.33
C PRO A 197 2.87 -18.09 -27.74
N LYS A 198 2.94 -17.06 -28.56
CA LYS A 198 4.20 -16.34 -28.77
C LYS A 198 4.50 -15.60 -27.46
N GLY A 199 5.32 -16.18 -26.57
CA GLY A 199 5.81 -15.48 -25.39
C GLY A 199 6.56 -14.22 -25.87
N ASN A 200 6.11 -13.07 -25.45
CA ASN A 200 6.83 -11.84 -25.78
C ASN A 200 8.02 -11.73 -24.82
N ILE A 201 9.19 -12.19 -25.27
CA ILE A 201 10.43 -12.19 -24.47
C ILE A 201 10.73 -10.78 -23.96
N PHE A 202 10.50 -9.75 -24.78
CA PHE A 202 10.69 -8.36 -24.39
C PHE A 202 9.82 -7.97 -23.17
N LEU A 203 8.55 -8.40 -23.12
CA LEU A 203 7.68 -8.13 -22.00
C LEU A 203 8.14 -8.87 -20.73
N GLY A 204 8.66 -10.09 -20.87
CA GLY A 204 9.23 -10.84 -19.74
C GLY A 204 10.49 -10.17 -19.19
N ILE A 205 11.42 -9.78 -20.06
CA ILE A 205 12.64 -9.06 -19.68
C ILE A 205 12.31 -7.70 -19.08
N ALA A 206 11.41 -6.94 -19.69
CA ALA A 206 10.95 -5.66 -19.16
C ALA A 206 10.34 -5.81 -17.74
N GLY A 207 9.60 -6.89 -17.49
CA GLY A 207 9.07 -7.20 -16.16
C GLY A 207 10.18 -7.44 -15.13
N VAL A 208 11.22 -8.19 -15.49
CA VAL A 208 12.36 -8.45 -14.59
C VAL A 208 13.17 -7.15 -14.34
N LEU A 209 13.42 -6.36 -15.39
CA LEU A 209 14.12 -5.07 -15.25
C LEU A 209 13.31 -4.09 -14.39
N LEU A 210 11.98 -4.02 -14.59
CA LEU A 210 11.11 -3.17 -13.79
C LEU A 210 11.10 -3.59 -12.32
N LEU A 211 11.11 -4.91 -12.05
CA LEU A 211 11.19 -5.44 -10.68
C LEU A 211 12.53 -5.09 -10.03
N GLY A 212 13.64 -5.30 -10.76
CA GLY A 212 14.97 -4.95 -10.28
C GLY A 212 15.11 -3.46 -9.99
N PHE A 213 14.57 -2.60 -10.88
CA PHE A 213 14.56 -1.15 -10.69
C PHE A 213 13.73 -0.74 -9.48
N ALA A 214 12.55 -1.35 -9.27
CA ALA A 214 11.71 -1.08 -8.09
C ALA A 214 12.43 -1.44 -6.79
N TYR A 215 13.14 -2.57 -6.74
CA TYR A 215 13.92 -2.96 -5.57
C TYR A 215 15.14 -2.06 -5.36
N TRP A 216 15.84 -1.70 -6.44
CA TRP A 216 16.95 -0.76 -6.35
C TRP A 216 16.49 0.60 -5.81
N LEU A 217 15.36 1.10 -6.31
CA LEU A 217 14.75 2.34 -5.83
C LEU A 217 14.44 2.26 -4.33
N ALA A 218 13.82 1.16 -3.88
CA ALA A 218 13.45 0.98 -2.47
C ALA A 218 14.65 0.93 -1.51
N VAL A 219 15.81 0.43 -1.97
CA VAL A 219 17.01 0.32 -1.13
C VAL A 219 17.86 1.61 -1.14
N THR A 220 17.81 2.38 -2.23
CA THR A 220 18.72 3.53 -2.40
C THR A 220 18.23 4.80 -1.71
N ILE A 221 16.93 4.92 -1.43
CA ILE A 221 16.34 6.14 -0.85
C ILE A 221 16.62 6.20 0.64
N LYS A 222 17.26 7.28 1.07
CA LYS A 222 17.62 7.53 2.48
C LYS A 222 16.72 8.55 3.17
N ASP A 223 16.09 9.46 2.41
CA ASP A 223 15.21 10.50 2.94
C ASP A 223 13.85 9.94 3.36
N PRO A 224 13.43 10.08 4.64
CA PRO A 224 12.20 9.47 5.15
C PRO A 224 10.93 9.92 4.43
N VAL A 225 10.82 11.21 4.07
CA VAL A 225 9.63 11.76 3.40
C VAL A 225 9.58 11.36 1.93
N ALA A 226 10.71 11.45 1.23
CA ALA A 226 10.85 10.99 -0.15
C ALA A 226 10.66 9.46 -0.23
N ALA A 227 11.23 8.71 0.73
CA ALA A 227 11.08 7.27 0.83
C ALA A 227 9.61 6.85 0.90
N LEU A 228 8.79 7.56 1.67
CA LEU A 228 7.37 7.23 1.81
C LEU A 228 6.63 7.30 0.46
N THR A 229 6.77 8.41 -0.28
CA THR A 229 6.09 8.59 -1.56
C THR A 229 6.61 7.62 -2.63
N LEU A 230 7.93 7.48 -2.73
CA LEU A 230 8.56 6.61 -3.72
C LEU A 230 8.33 5.12 -3.42
N PHE A 231 8.17 4.74 -2.16
CA PHE A 231 7.77 3.39 -1.77
C PHE A 231 6.45 2.96 -2.41
N PHE A 232 5.42 3.82 -2.38
CA PHE A 232 4.14 3.49 -3.00
C PHE A 232 4.23 3.37 -4.52
N PHE A 233 5.03 4.21 -5.18
CA PHE A 233 5.32 4.04 -6.60
C PHE A 233 6.07 2.74 -6.87
N ALA A 234 7.05 2.38 -6.04
CA ALA A 234 7.76 1.11 -6.14
C ALA A 234 6.80 -0.09 -5.99
N VAL A 235 5.84 -0.04 -5.07
CA VAL A 235 4.80 -1.08 -4.92
C VAL A 235 3.97 -1.23 -6.20
N LEU A 236 3.51 -0.13 -6.80
CA LEU A 236 2.77 -0.19 -8.08
C LEU A 236 3.63 -0.77 -9.20
N MET A 237 4.92 -0.42 -9.26
CA MET A 237 5.87 -0.99 -10.22
C MET A 237 6.06 -2.50 -10.00
N VAL A 238 6.17 -2.95 -8.74
CA VAL A 238 6.26 -4.38 -8.38
C VAL A 238 4.98 -5.12 -8.80
N ILE A 239 3.81 -4.55 -8.58
CA ILE A 239 2.53 -5.11 -9.02
C ILE A 239 2.53 -5.29 -10.55
N ALA A 240 2.86 -4.23 -11.29
CA ALA A 240 2.92 -4.28 -12.75
C ALA A 240 3.96 -5.28 -13.26
N ALA A 241 5.16 -5.29 -12.68
CA ALA A 241 6.24 -6.23 -13.00
C ALA A 241 5.81 -7.68 -12.76
N THR A 242 5.13 -7.96 -11.64
CA THR A 242 4.61 -9.30 -11.31
C THR A 242 3.63 -9.78 -12.37
N TYR A 243 2.68 -8.94 -12.81
CA TYR A 243 1.79 -9.29 -13.92
C TYR A 243 2.56 -9.57 -15.22
N MET A 244 3.56 -8.74 -15.56
CA MET A 244 4.37 -8.93 -16.77
C MET A 244 5.16 -10.24 -16.72
N ILE A 245 5.78 -10.56 -15.60
CA ILE A 245 6.55 -11.79 -15.38
C ILE A 245 5.64 -13.03 -15.46
N PHE A 246 4.50 -13.02 -14.76
CA PHE A 246 3.61 -14.19 -14.77
C PHE A 246 2.92 -14.40 -16.13
N ILE A 247 2.55 -13.33 -16.84
CA ILE A 247 1.86 -13.47 -18.14
C ILE A 247 2.83 -13.87 -19.24
N SER A 248 4.00 -13.27 -19.29
CA SER A 248 4.98 -13.44 -20.37
C SER A 248 6.19 -14.28 -19.98
N GLY A 249 6.77 -14.02 -18.83
CA GLY A 249 7.95 -14.73 -18.33
C GLY A 249 7.70 -16.21 -18.13
N SER A 250 6.52 -16.59 -17.58
CA SER A 250 6.16 -18.01 -17.41
C SER A 250 6.08 -18.77 -18.75
N VAL A 251 5.55 -18.13 -19.79
CA VAL A 251 5.50 -18.71 -21.14
C VAL A 251 6.90 -18.85 -21.73
N VAL A 252 7.74 -17.83 -21.56
CA VAL A 252 9.14 -17.84 -22.01
C VAL A 252 9.91 -18.94 -21.28
N PHE A 253 9.76 -19.04 -19.96
CA PHE A 253 10.38 -20.09 -19.16
C PHE A 253 9.98 -21.51 -19.63
N CYS A 254 8.69 -21.75 -19.83
CA CYS A 254 8.24 -23.04 -20.36
C CYS A 254 8.80 -23.35 -21.76
N ARG A 255 8.98 -22.33 -22.62
CA ARG A 255 9.61 -22.50 -23.94
C ARG A 255 11.10 -22.80 -23.85
N LEU A 256 11.81 -22.17 -22.92
CA LEU A 256 13.21 -22.50 -22.66
C LEU A 256 13.36 -23.95 -22.23
N LEU A 257 12.45 -24.45 -21.36
CA LEU A 257 12.41 -25.87 -21.00
C LEU A 257 12.12 -26.79 -22.19
N GLN A 258 11.25 -26.37 -23.12
CA GLN A 258 11.00 -27.11 -24.37
C GLN A 258 12.21 -27.16 -25.29
N LYS A 259 13.04 -26.11 -25.30
CA LYS A 259 14.26 -26.03 -26.10
C LYS A 259 15.34 -27.00 -25.63
N ASN A 260 15.35 -27.32 -24.34
CA ASN A 260 16.26 -28.32 -23.78
C ASN A 260 15.73 -29.72 -24.06
N LYS A 261 16.22 -30.34 -25.16
CA LYS A 261 15.75 -31.65 -25.66
C LYS A 261 15.92 -32.77 -24.63
N GLY A 262 16.99 -32.79 -23.84
CA GLY A 262 17.26 -33.82 -22.83
C GLY A 262 16.24 -33.77 -21.68
N TYR A 263 15.76 -32.59 -21.28
CA TYR A 263 14.73 -32.43 -20.27
C TYR A 263 13.32 -32.66 -20.81
N TYR A 264 13.05 -32.09 -21.98
CA TYR A 264 11.69 -32.07 -22.58
C TYR A 264 11.23 -33.46 -23.01
N TYR A 265 12.08 -34.28 -23.69
CA TYR A 265 11.70 -35.60 -24.19
C TYR A 265 11.67 -36.69 -23.12
N ASN A 266 11.92 -36.35 -21.84
CA ASN A 266 11.69 -37.29 -20.76
C ASN A 266 10.17 -37.56 -20.59
N LYS A 267 9.78 -38.84 -20.47
CA LYS A 267 8.38 -39.28 -20.35
C LYS A 267 7.58 -38.54 -19.27
N ARG A 268 8.23 -38.17 -18.17
CA ARG A 268 7.60 -37.43 -17.06
C ARG A 268 7.36 -35.94 -17.36
N HIS A 269 8.20 -35.31 -18.17
CA HIS A 269 8.20 -33.86 -18.37
C HIS A 269 7.45 -33.43 -19.64
N PHE A 270 7.40 -34.28 -20.65
CA PHE A 270 6.83 -33.97 -21.97
C PHE A 270 5.38 -33.45 -21.90
N VAL A 271 4.49 -34.22 -21.27
CA VAL A 271 3.06 -33.86 -21.14
C VAL A 271 2.88 -32.63 -20.24
N SER A 272 3.61 -32.57 -19.12
CA SER A 272 3.52 -31.47 -18.16
C SER A 272 3.97 -30.16 -18.78
N VAL A 273 5.14 -30.09 -19.41
CA VAL A 273 5.67 -28.85 -20.01
C VAL A 273 4.82 -28.43 -21.20
N SER A 274 4.40 -29.37 -22.06
CA SER A 274 3.52 -29.05 -23.19
C SER A 274 2.19 -28.45 -22.74
N SER A 275 1.52 -29.05 -21.77
CA SER A 275 0.24 -28.55 -21.27
C SER A 275 0.40 -27.24 -20.50
N MET A 276 1.54 -27.04 -19.80
CA MET A 276 1.83 -25.86 -18.98
C MET A 276 1.97 -24.60 -19.84
N VAL A 277 2.58 -24.66 -21.02
CA VAL A 277 2.71 -23.53 -21.95
C VAL A 277 1.35 -22.90 -22.27
N TYR A 278 0.35 -23.72 -22.56
CA TYR A 278 -0.99 -23.25 -22.87
C TYR A 278 -1.74 -22.75 -21.63
N ARG A 279 -1.60 -23.45 -20.50
CA ARG A 279 -2.21 -23.07 -19.22
C ARG A 279 -1.66 -21.77 -18.68
N MET A 280 -0.34 -21.54 -18.73
CA MET A 280 0.30 -20.34 -18.20
C MET A 280 -0.13 -19.09 -18.95
N LYS A 281 -0.27 -19.12 -20.28
CA LYS A 281 -0.80 -17.98 -21.01
C LYS A 281 -2.20 -17.56 -20.53
N ARG A 282 -3.03 -18.53 -20.20
CA ARG A 282 -4.43 -18.29 -19.82
C ARG A 282 -4.58 -17.91 -18.35
N ASN A 283 -3.80 -18.54 -17.47
CA ASN A 283 -3.92 -18.41 -16.03
C ASN A 283 -2.84 -17.50 -15.41
N GLY A 284 -1.86 -17.04 -16.20
CA GLY A 284 -0.72 -16.25 -15.69
C GLY A 284 -1.13 -15.02 -14.88
N ALA A 285 -2.13 -14.26 -15.36
CA ALA A 285 -2.61 -13.10 -14.63
C ALA A 285 -3.38 -13.47 -13.34
N GLY A 286 -4.10 -14.62 -13.32
CA GLY A 286 -4.72 -15.12 -12.10
C GLY A 286 -3.69 -15.53 -11.04
N LEU A 287 -2.63 -16.22 -11.48
CA LEU A 287 -1.51 -16.56 -10.59
C LEU A 287 -0.77 -15.33 -10.08
N ALA A 288 -0.58 -14.30 -10.94
CA ALA A 288 -0.02 -13.03 -10.52
C ALA A 288 -0.86 -12.37 -9.42
N SER A 289 -2.20 -12.33 -9.59
CA SER A 289 -3.11 -11.78 -8.59
C SER A 289 -3.02 -12.51 -7.25
N ILE A 290 -2.99 -13.86 -7.28
CA ILE A 290 -2.83 -14.67 -6.06
C ILE A 290 -1.47 -14.40 -5.41
N CYS A 291 -0.41 -14.33 -6.20
CA CYS A 291 0.94 -14.02 -5.70
C CYS A 291 0.97 -12.64 -5.03
N ILE A 292 0.40 -11.61 -5.66
CA ILE A 292 0.34 -10.25 -5.12
C ILE A 292 -0.44 -10.23 -3.81
N LEU A 293 -1.64 -10.83 -3.77
CA LEU A 293 -2.45 -10.89 -2.56
C LEU A 293 -1.74 -11.62 -1.42
N ALA A 294 -1.15 -12.78 -1.69
CA ALA A 294 -0.40 -13.53 -0.70
C ALA A 294 0.79 -12.74 -0.17
N THR A 295 1.54 -12.09 -1.07
CA THR A 295 2.68 -11.25 -0.69
C THR A 295 2.24 -10.04 0.14
N MET A 296 1.15 -9.37 -0.22
CA MET A 296 0.61 -8.25 0.56
C MET A 296 0.25 -8.68 1.98
N VAL A 297 -0.41 -9.82 2.15
CA VAL A 297 -0.77 -10.36 3.48
C VAL A 297 0.49 -10.68 4.29
N LEU A 298 1.46 -11.38 3.69
CA LEU A 298 2.72 -11.74 4.36
C LEU A 298 3.52 -10.50 4.76
N VAL A 299 3.65 -9.52 3.87
CA VAL A 299 4.35 -8.25 4.16
C VAL A 299 3.64 -7.50 5.28
N MET A 300 2.31 -7.42 5.25
CA MET A 300 1.53 -6.75 6.29
C MET A 300 1.75 -7.40 7.67
N ILE A 301 1.65 -8.73 7.76
CA ILE A 301 1.88 -9.46 9.01
C ILE A 301 3.31 -9.26 9.48
N SER A 302 4.30 -9.47 8.60
CA SER A 302 5.72 -9.33 8.92
C SER A 302 6.06 -7.92 9.39
N SER A 303 5.64 -6.89 8.62
CA SER A 303 5.93 -5.48 8.95
C SER A 303 5.27 -5.07 10.28
N THR A 304 4.01 -5.47 10.51
CA THR A 304 3.31 -5.17 11.77
C THR A 304 4.01 -5.83 12.95
N THR A 305 4.43 -7.09 12.79
CA THR A 305 5.16 -7.83 13.82
C THR A 305 6.53 -7.18 14.11
N CYS A 306 7.29 -6.84 13.05
CA CYS A 306 8.57 -6.15 13.21
C CYS A 306 8.43 -4.78 13.89
N LEU A 307 7.40 -4.01 13.51
CA LEU A 307 7.12 -2.72 14.15
C LEU A 307 6.74 -2.88 15.62
N TYR A 308 5.90 -3.86 15.94
CA TYR A 308 5.47 -4.12 17.32
C TYR A 308 6.65 -4.45 18.22
N PHE A 309 7.51 -5.40 17.83
CA PHE A 309 8.68 -5.75 18.60
C PHE A 309 9.80 -4.70 18.57
N GLY A 310 9.97 -4.01 17.43
CA GLY A 310 11.00 -2.97 17.29
C GLY A 310 10.63 -1.63 17.95
N LEU A 311 9.35 -1.38 18.22
CA LEU A 311 8.90 -0.13 18.82
C LEU A 311 9.37 -0.02 20.27
N GLU A 312 9.32 -1.10 21.02
CA GLU A 312 9.79 -1.13 22.42
C GLU A 312 11.30 -0.91 22.50
N ASP A 313 12.09 -1.56 21.63
CA ASP A 313 13.53 -1.37 21.56
C ASP A 313 13.89 0.06 21.13
N SER A 314 13.16 0.63 20.18
CA SER A 314 13.32 2.02 19.75
C SER A 314 12.97 3.00 20.86
N LEU A 315 11.88 2.78 21.58
CA LEU A 315 11.48 3.62 22.72
C LEU A 315 12.53 3.55 23.83
N ARG A 316 13.04 2.38 24.17
CA ARG A 316 14.11 2.21 25.15
C ARG A 316 15.43 2.84 24.72
N SER A 317 15.71 2.89 23.42
CA SER A 317 16.88 3.58 22.87
C SER A 317 16.77 5.09 22.95
N ILE A 318 15.55 5.65 22.68
CA ILE A 318 15.31 7.10 22.73
C ILE A 318 15.06 7.57 24.17
N TYR A 319 14.35 6.75 24.95
CA TYR A 319 13.97 7.01 26.34
C TYR A 319 14.45 5.85 27.22
N PRO A 320 15.73 5.83 27.60
CA PRO A 320 16.31 4.71 28.38
C PRO A 320 15.77 4.63 29.81
N ARG A 321 14.99 5.61 30.24
CA ARG A 321 14.36 5.69 31.56
C ARG A 321 12.84 5.54 31.44
N GLU A 322 12.22 4.94 32.46
CA GLU A 322 10.76 4.72 32.46
C GLU A 322 9.96 6.03 32.52
N ILE A 323 10.49 7.04 33.19
CA ILE A 323 9.86 8.36 33.32
C ILE A 323 10.83 9.41 32.79
N ASN A 324 10.38 10.21 31.83
CA ASN A 324 11.11 11.34 31.28
C ASN A 324 10.26 12.59 31.47
N ALA A 325 10.80 13.56 32.20
CA ALA A 325 10.20 14.88 32.37
C ALA A 325 11.07 15.91 31.66
N THR A 326 10.48 16.76 30.83
CA THR A 326 11.19 17.81 30.11
C THR A 326 10.55 19.14 30.45
N ALA A 327 11.33 20.07 30.95
CA ALA A 327 10.93 21.44 31.16
C ALA A 327 11.57 22.35 30.08
N TYR A 328 10.81 23.29 29.59
CA TYR A 328 11.26 24.28 28.60
C TYR A 328 11.41 25.62 29.24
N PHE A 329 12.54 26.25 29.00
CA PHE A 329 12.84 27.60 29.44
C PHE A 329 12.96 28.52 28.22
N GLU A 330 12.52 29.78 28.34
CA GLU A 330 12.59 30.74 27.24
C GLU A 330 13.99 31.33 27.09
N SER A 331 14.75 31.39 28.20
CA SER A 331 16.11 31.92 28.24
C SER A 331 17.06 30.97 28.98
N LEU A 332 18.34 31.03 28.65
CA LEU A 332 19.41 30.33 29.38
C LEU A 332 19.53 30.83 30.82
N ASP A 333 19.24 32.10 31.06
CA ASP A 333 19.30 32.71 32.39
C ASP A 333 18.21 32.18 33.34
N ASP A 334 17.09 31.75 32.81
CA ASP A 334 15.98 31.13 33.56
C ASP A 334 16.32 29.70 34.04
N MET A 335 17.32 29.06 33.43
CA MET A 335 17.80 27.73 33.76
C MET A 335 18.83 27.78 34.91
N SER A 336 18.43 28.37 36.07
CA SER A 336 19.26 28.41 37.27
C SER A 336 19.25 27.07 38.03
N GLU A 337 20.26 26.83 38.88
CA GLU A 337 20.29 25.63 39.74
C GLU A 337 19.07 25.58 40.67
N GLU A 338 18.57 26.72 41.14
CA GLU A 338 17.35 26.77 41.94
C GLU A 338 16.09 26.31 41.16
N ALA A 339 16.02 26.60 39.85
CA ALA A 339 14.91 26.20 39.02
C ALA A 339 14.94 24.68 38.75
N THR A 340 16.13 24.11 38.54
CA THR A 340 16.32 22.67 38.37
C THR A 340 16.00 21.90 39.64
N ASP A 341 16.44 22.41 40.81
CA ASP A 341 16.11 21.80 42.10
C ASP A 341 14.61 21.82 42.42
N ARG A 342 13.91 22.91 42.08
CA ARG A 342 12.44 22.99 42.21
C ARG A 342 11.73 21.97 41.30
N LEU A 343 12.19 21.79 40.08
CA LEU A 343 11.63 20.82 39.16
C LEU A 343 11.85 19.38 39.66
N ARG A 344 13.05 19.11 40.18
CA ARG A 344 13.37 17.80 40.77
C ARG A 344 12.50 17.53 42.00
N ALA A 345 12.37 18.48 42.91
CA ALA A 345 11.52 18.35 44.08
C ALA A 345 10.03 18.17 43.70
N ALA A 346 9.55 18.85 42.65
CA ALA A 346 8.19 18.68 42.14
C ALA A 346 7.98 17.29 41.54
N ALA A 347 8.94 16.77 40.80
CA ALA A 347 8.89 15.41 40.24
C ALA A 347 8.89 14.34 41.33
N GLU A 348 9.77 14.45 42.31
CA GLU A 348 9.84 13.54 43.48
C GLU A 348 8.54 13.59 44.32
N ASN A 349 7.99 14.76 44.56
CA ASN A 349 6.73 14.93 45.27
C ASN A 349 5.56 14.27 44.50
N THR A 350 5.55 14.41 43.20
CA THR A 350 4.49 13.79 42.36
C THR A 350 4.60 12.27 42.38
N LEU A 351 5.80 11.73 42.23
CA LEU A 351 6.06 10.30 42.33
C LEU A 351 5.62 9.71 43.68
N THR A 352 5.98 10.44 44.78
CA THR A 352 5.64 10.03 46.13
C THR A 352 4.12 10.05 46.36
N LYS A 353 3.42 11.03 45.84
CA LYS A 353 1.94 11.12 45.90
C LYS A 353 1.26 9.94 45.21
N GLU A 354 1.82 9.46 44.09
CA GLU A 354 1.32 8.30 43.33
C GLU A 354 1.82 6.97 43.88
N GLY A 355 2.59 6.98 45.01
CA GLY A 355 3.09 5.77 45.65
C GLY A 355 4.33 5.16 45.05
N TYR A 356 5.05 5.90 44.21
CA TYR A 356 6.31 5.46 43.58
C TYR A 356 7.50 6.10 44.26
N THR A 357 8.59 5.34 44.35
CA THR A 357 9.92 5.87 44.78
C THR A 357 10.81 5.97 43.56
N GLY A 358 11.23 7.20 43.25
CA GLY A 358 12.19 7.42 42.16
C GLY A 358 13.55 6.87 42.50
N GLN A 359 14.14 6.08 41.58
CA GLN A 359 15.50 5.59 41.68
C GLN A 359 16.30 5.99 40.45
N ASN A 360 17.61 6.23 40.61
CA ASN A 360 18.49 6.55 39.50
C ASN A 360 18.08 7.79 38.70
N PHE A 361 17.88 8.93 39.35
CA PHE A 361 17.65 10.19 38.67
C PHE A 361 18.86 10.55 37.81
N LEU A 362 18.58 10.89 36.53
CA LEU A 362 19.53 11.48 35.61
C LEU A 362 18.99 12.81 35.14
N GLU A 363 19.74 13.84 35.41
CA GLU A 363 19.41 15.22 35.04
C GLU A 363 20.44 15.72 34.03
N TRP A 364 20.00 16.38 33.00
CA TRP A 364 20.86 16.93 31.96
C TRP A 364 20.19 18.12 31.26
N ARG A 365 20.98 19.13 31.00
CA ARG A 365 20.55 20.35 30.35
C ARG A 365 20.84 20.30 28.88
N ARG A 366 19.98 20.86 28.06
CA ARG A 366 20.21 20.97 26.63
C ARG A 366 19.69 22.30 26.09
N ALA A 367 20.45 22.88 25.16
CA ALA A 367 19.99 23.95 24.31
C ALA A 367 19.88 23.43 22.88
N SER A 368 18.86 23.81 22.12
CA SER A 368 18.72 23.40 20.74
C SER A 368 18.50 24.60 19.85
N CYS A 369 19.17 24.61 18.70
CA CYS A 369 18.92 25.58 17.66
C CYS A 369 18.89 24.91 16.28
N SER A 370 18.17 25.56 15.34
CA SER A 370 18.18 25.15 13.94
C SER A 370 19.33 25.85 13.22
N ALA A 371 20.10 25.12 12.45
CA ALA A 371 21.22 25.65 11.70
C ALA A 371 21.22 25.05 10.27
N SER A 372 21.86 25.72 9.34
CA SER A 372 22.14 25.21 8.00
C SER A 372 23.56 24.67 7.92
N LEU A 373 23.71 23.46 7.38
CA LEU A 373 25.01 22.82 7.11
C LEU A 373 25.34 22.99 5.64
N ASN A 374 26.48 23.62 5.36
CA ASN A 374 27.02 23.76 4.02
C ASN A 374 28.46 23.22 4.01
N GLY A 375 28.62 21.98 3.51
CA GLY A 375 29.88 21.24 3.63
C GLY A 375 30.23 20.97 5.10
N MET A 376 31.29 21.56 5.63
CA MET A 376 31.72 21.46 7.04
C MET A 376 31.38 22.71 7.86
N SER A 377 30.80 23.75 7.27
CA SER A 377 30.43 24.97 7.98
C SER A 377 28.96 24.92 8.41
N VAL A 378 28.75 25.29 9.68
CA VAL A 378 27.43 25.40 10.29
C VAL A 378 27.09 26.86 10.46
N SER A 379 25.96 27.32 9.93
CA SER A 379 25.48 28.67 10.05
C SER A 379 24.08 28.71 10.68
N THR A 380 23.92 29.55 11.70
CA THR A 380 22.59 29.83 12.29
C THR A 380 21.80 30.88 11.52
N LYS A 381 22.46 31.59 10.59
CA LYS A 381 21.83 32.58 9.69
C LYS A 381 21.59 31.88 8.35
N GLY A 382 20.51 31.15 8.23
CA GLY A 382 20.23 30.27 7.09
C GLY A 382 20.15 31.00 5.74
N GLU A 383 21.14 30.71 4.88
CA GLU A 383 21.07 30.92 3.46
C GLU A 383 21.63 29.69 2.81
N ASP A 384 21.21 28.83 2.15
CA ASP A 384 21.70 27.70 1.37
C ASP A 384 22.43 26.57 2.14
N GLY A 385 21.73 25.52 2.47
CA GLY A 385 22.30 24.32 3.07
C GLY A 385 21.25 23.32 3.54
N GLN A 386 21.70 22.15 3.96
CA GLN A 386 20.84 21.18 4.59
C GLN A 386 20.49 21.63 6.01
N TRP A 387 19.20 21.78 6.32
CA TRP A 387 18.76 22.13 7.67
C TRP A 387 19.05 20.99 8.65
N ILE A 388 19.76 21.33 9.72
CA ILE A 388 20.10 20.45 10.83
C ILE A 388 19.64 21.05 12.14
N GLN A 389 19.35 20.20 13.11
CA GLN A 389 19.10 20.60 14.48
C GLN A 389 20.36 20.34 15.30
N LEU A 390 20.93 21.38 15.85
CA LEU A 390 22.05 21.31 16.81
C LEU A 390 21.49 21.19 18.20
N ILE A 391 22.04 20.28 18.98
CA ILE A 391 21.72 20.10 20.40
C ILE A 391 23.02 20.24 21.15
N PHE A 392 23.09 21.27 22.01
CA PHE A 392 24.23 21.54 22.88
C PHE A 392 23.95 20.96 24.26
N VAL A 393 24.90 20.25 24.81
CA VAL A 393 24.85 19.66 26.15
C VAL A 393 26.10 20.10 26.89
N PRO A 394 26.00 20.60 28.13
CA PRO A 394 27.18 20.90 28.93
C PRO A 394 28.04 19.64 29.15
N LEU A 395 29.37 19.83 29.12
CA LEU A 395 30.31 18.72 29.30
C LEU A 395 30.15 18.04 30.67
N SER A 396 29.82 18.81 31.71
CA SER A 396 29.52 18.27 33.05
C SER A 396 28.36 17.27 33.03
N ASP A 397 27.28 17.61 32.31
CA ASP A 397 26.08 16.81 32.24
C ASP A 397 26.33 15.56 31.38
N TYR A 398 27.10 15.71 30.27
CA TYR A 398 27.56 14.61 29.45
C TYR A 398 28.40 13.61 30.25
N ASN A 399 29.40 14.08 30.97
CA ASN A 399 30.25 13.23 31.79
C ASN A 399 29.46 12.49 32.89
N THR A 400 28.49 13.15 33.51
CA THR A 400 27.59 12.53 34.49
C THR A 400 26.70 11.47 33.86
N ALA A 401 26.14 11.75 32.67
CA ALA A 401 25.24 10.86 31.97
C ALA A 401 25.94 9.61 31.45
N MET A 402 27.15 9.77 30.91
CA MET A 402 27.93 8.67 30.30
C MET A 402 28.90 8.00 31.28
N GLY A 403 29.10 8.55 32.49
CA GLY A 403 30.06 8.05 33.44
C GLY A 403 31.52 8.23 32.97
N THR A 404 31.78 9.25 32.16
CA THR A 404 33.09 9.59 31.60
C THR A 404 33.70 10.81 32.34
N ASN A 405 35.00 11.06 32.14
CA ASN A 405 35.70 12.24 32.66
C ASN A 405 36.42 12.94 31.50
N GLU A 406 35.68 13.23 30.43
CA GLU A 406 36.24 13.97 29.31
C GLU A 406 36.56 15.42 29.71
N THR A 407 37.67 15.93 29.20
CA THR A 407 38.11 17.31 29.37
C THR A 407 38.33 17.93 28.01
N LEU A 408 37.81 19.14 27.81
CA LEU A 408 37.96 19.89 26.57
C LEU A 408 38.79 21.17 26.86
N SER A 409 39.69 21.49 25.95
CA SER A 409 40.42 22.76 25.95
C SER A 409 39.51 23.89 25.45
N ASP A 410 39.90 25.14 25.72
CA ASP A 410 39.14 26.29 25.21
C ASP A 410 39.04 26.26 23.67
N GLY A 411 37.81 26.25 23.17
CA GLY A 411 37.50 26.18 21.74
C GLY A 411 37.30 24.79 21.19
N GLU A 412 37.44 23.72 21.99
CA GLU A 412 37.17 22.37 21.59
C GLU A 412 35.71 21.97 21.90
N THR A 413 35.10 21.15 21.02
CA THR A 413 33.78 20.56 21.19
C THR A 413 33.78 19.11 20.85
N LEU A 414 33.05 18.28 21.60
CA LEU A 414 32.73 16.93 21.22
C LEU A 414 31.54 16.96 20.26
N VAL A 415 31.72 16.44 19.07
CA VAL A 415 30.64 16.37 18.07
C VAL A 415 30.18 14.93 17.90
N TYR A 416 28.90 14.70 18.16
CA TYR A 416 28.24 13.42 17.87
C TYR A 416 27.21 13.61 16.79
N SER A 417 27.29 12.83 15.72
CA SER A 417 26.32 12.86 14.61
C SER A 417 25.50 11.58 14.57
N TYR A 418 24.20 11.71 14.66
CA TYR A 418 23.27 10.55 14.63
C TYR A 418 23.00 10.01 13.22
N ARG A 419 23.18 10.84 12.18
CA ARG A 419 22.77 10.44 10.79
C ARG A 419 23.71 10.87 9.68
N THR A 420 24.68 11.69 9.94
CA THR A 420 25.67 12.16 8.97
C THR A 420 27.05 11.72 9.43
N ASP A 421 27.80 11.04 8.57
CA ASP A 421 29.20 10.74 8.85
C ASP A 421 30.00 12.06 8.79
N PHE A 422 30.24 12.65 9.94
CA PHE A 422 31.25 13.69 10.11
C PHE A 422 32.63 13.02 10.17
N SER A 423 33.18 12.68 9.01
CA SER A 423 34.56 12.18 8.90
C SER A 423 35.57 13.31 8.64
N GLY A 424 35.41 14.45 9.28
CA GLY A 424 36.32 15.57 9.14
C GLY A 424 36.71 16.12 10.51
N THR A 425 38.01 16.29 10.75
CA THR A 425 38.52 17.14 11.81
C THR A 425 38.02 18.56 11.53
N ALA A 426 37.25 19.14 12.48
CA ALA A 426 36.82 20.52 12.48
C ALA A 426 38.04 21.45 12.61
#